data_26b24b4658490666f177bd81dc7feb5b
#
_entry.id   26b24b4658490666f177bd81dc7feb5b
#
_cell.length_a   1.000
_cell.length_b   1.000
_cell.length_c   1.000
_cell.angle_alpha   90.00
_cell.angle_beta   90.00
_cell.angle_gamma   90.00
#
_symmetry.space_group_name_H-M   'P 1'
#
loop_
_entity.id
_entity.type
_entity.pdbx_description
1 polymer ?
#
loop_
_entity_poly.entity_id
_entity_poly.type
_entity_poly.pdbx_seq_one_letter_code
_entity_poly.pdbx_strand_id
1 'polypeptide(L)'
;KYTSAHRKLIKEVELVIIDEISMVRADIIDFIDKILRVYSQNMREPFGSKQILLVGDVFQLEPVIKNDEREIINRFYPTPYFFSARVFQEMELVSIELTKVYRQSDKIFVNVLDHIRTNTAGAADLQLLNTRYNTHIEENESDMYITLATRRDTVDFINEKKLSELPGESTILTGEIHGEFPESSLPTQMELEVKPGAQIIFIKNDYDHRWVNGTIGTISGIDEEDTLYVITEDGQEFDVKKDSWRNIRYKYNELEKKIEEE
;
A
#
# COMPACT_ATOMS: atom_id res chain seq x y z
N LYS A 1 -1.93 25.34 -8.53
CA LYS A 1 -0.95 26.28 -7.92
C LYS A 1 -0.82 25.90 -6.46
N TYR A 2 0.38 25.67 -5.99
CA TYR A 2 0.63 25.41 -4.57
C TYR A 2 0.32 26.67 -3.75
N THR A 3 -0.34 26.49 -2.61
CA THR A 3 -0.60 27.56 -1.64
C THR A 3 0.72 28.07 -1.04
N SER A 4 0.69 29.23 -0.39
CA SER A 4 1.87 29.77 0.32
C SER A 4 2.39 28.80 1.39
N ALA A 5 1.48 28.12 2.10
CA ALA A 5 1.81 27.13 3.12
C ALA A 5 2.56 25.93 2.53
N HIS A 6 2.05 25.33 1.43
CA HIS A 6 2.73 24.22 0.75
C HIS A 6 4.13 24.59 0.24
N ARG A 7 4.32 25.82 -0.27
CA ARG A 7 5.64 26.27 -0.72
C ARG A 7 6.65 26.35 0.42
N LYS A 8 6.21 26.81 1.59
CA LYS A 8 7.06 26.89 2.79
C LYS A 8 7.41 25.50 3.28
N LEU A 9 6.43 24.60 3.34
CA LEU A 9 6.65 23.20 3.72
C LEU A 9 7.73 22.58 2.84
N ILE A 10 7.58 22.64 1.51
CA ILE A 10 8.54 22.10 0.56
C ILE A 10 9.94 22.71 0.75
N LYS A 11 10.01 24.00 1.11
CA LYS A 11 11.29 24.68 1.36
C LYS A 11 11.99 24.12 2.59
N GLU A 12 11.26 23.83 3.66
CA GLU A 12 11.81 23.39 4.96
C GLU A 12 12.10 21.87 5.02
N VAL A 13 11.48 21.07 4.15
CA VAL A 13 11.77 19.61 4.06
C VAL A 13 13.26 19.40 3.76
N GLU A 14 13.92 18.54 4.52
CA GLU A 14 15.33 18.17 4.36
C GLU A 14 15.49 16.77 3.72
N LEU A 15 14.58 15.85 4.07
CA LEU A 15 14.56 14.48 3.57
C LEU A 15 13.21 14.15 2.94
N VAL A 16 13.24 13.56 1.74
CA VAL A 16 12.06 12.99 1.08
C VAL A 16 12.25 11.48 0.96
N ILE A 17 11.32 10.74 1.53
CA ILE A 17 11.29 9.28 1.44
C ILE A 17 10.20 8.90 0.45
N ILE A 18 10.56 8.09 -0.56
CA ILE A 18 9.62 7.55 -1.54
C ILE A 18 9.61 6.04 -1.37
N ASP A 19 8.53 5.54 -0.80
CA ASP A 19 8.31 4.10 -0.65
C ASP A 19 7.66 3.51 -1.91
N GLU A 20 7.78 2.18 -2.10
CA GLU A 20 7.30 1.46 -3.31
C GLU A 20 7.76 2.12 -4.62
N ILE A 21 9.04 2.49 -4.67
CA ILE A 21 9.63 3.24 -5.78
C ILE A 21 9.49 2.52 -7.14
N SER A 22 9.38 1.20 -7.15
CA SER A 22 9.19 0.40 -8.37
C SER A 22 7.93 0.81 -9.15
N MET A 23 6.89 1.28 -8.45
CA MET A 23 5.63 1.71 -9.03
C MET A 23 5.61 3.19 -9.47
N VAL A 24 6.69 3.92 -9.19
CA VAL A 24 6.79 5.36 -9.52
C VAL A 24 7.39 5.55 -10.91
N ARG A 25 6.71 6.34 -11.75
CA ARG A 25 7.16 6.62 -13.12
C ARG A 25 8.31 7.63 -13.14
N ALA A 26 9.17 7.51 -14.16
CA ALA A 26 10.33 8.40 -14.38
C ALA A 26 9.94 9.89 -14.44
N ASP A 27 8.85 10.22 -15.12
CA ASP A 27 8.36 11.60 -15.26
C ASP A 27 7.90 12.19 -13.92
N ILE A 28 7.37 11.37 -13.01
CA ILE A 28 7.00 11.79 -11.66
C ILE A 28 8.26 12.13 -10.85
N ILE A 29 9.33 11.35 -10.96
CA ILE A 29 10.60 11.66 -10.30
C ILE A 29 11.18 12.98 -10.80
N ASP A 30 11.22 13.19 -12.12
CA ASP A 30 11.68 14.47 -12.69
C ASP A 30 10.77 15.64 -12.30
N PHE A 31 9.47 15.40 -12.14
CA PHE A 31 8.54 16.40 -11.61
C PHE A 31 8.84 16.76 -10.15
N ILE A 32 9.12 15.75 -9.31
CA ILE A 32 9.51 15.95 -7.91
C ILE A 32 10.82 16.75 -7.85
N ASP A 33 11.83 16.36 -8.62
CA ASP A 33 13.10 17.09 -8.74
C ASP A 33 12.86 18.56 -9.07
N LYS A 34 12.09 18.82 -10.13
CA LYS A 34 11.78 20.20 -10.56
C LYS A 34 11.09 21.01 -9.48
N ILE A 35 10.11 20.42 -8.79
CA ILE A 35 9.39 21.08 -7.70
C ILE A 35 10.36 21.44 -6.57
N LEU A 36 11.18 20.48 -6.15
CA LEU A 36 12.13 20.70 -5.07
C LEU A 36 13.17 21.76 -5.42
N ARG A 37 13.73 21.76 -6.64
CA ARG A 37 14.66 22.82 -7.11
C ARG A 37 14.01 24.20 -7.07
N VAL A 38 12.78 24.33 -7.60
CA VAL A 38 12.07 25.64 -7.66
C VAL A 38 11.80 26.19 -6.26
N TYR A 39 11.26 25.36 -5.37
CA TYR A 39 10.84 25.85 -4.04
C TYR A 39 11.99 25.96 -3.04
N SER A 40 13.08 25.20 -3.23
CA SER A 40 14.34 25.40 -2.47
C SER A 40 15.17 26.58 -3.00
N GLN A 41 14.75 27.16 -4.14
CA GLN A 41 15.53 28.20 -4.83
C GLN A 41 16.94 27.74 -5.22
N ASN A 42 17.12 26.46 -5.41
CA ASN A 42 18.38 25.86 -5.82
C ASN A 42 18.16 25.05 -7.11
N MET A 43 18.31 25.73 -8.23
CA MET A 43 18.09 25.15 -9.57
C MET A 43 19.31 24.32 -10.06
N ARG A 44 20.45 24.39 -9.36
CA ARG A 44 21.69 23.77 -9.82
C ARG A 44 21.83 22.33 -9.32
N GLU A 45 21.42 22.08 -8.09
CA GLU A 45 21.56 20.80 -7.45
C GLU A 45 20.33 19.91 -7.66
N PRO A 46 20.52 18.62 -7.93
CA PRO A 46 19.43 17.64 -7.96
C PRO A 46 18.56 17.74 -6.70
N PHE A 47 17.26 17.65 -6.90
CA PHE A 47 16.25 17.76 -5.85
C PHE A 47 16.37 19.02 -4.96
N GLY A 48 17.04 20.07 -5.47
CA GLY A 48 17.28 21.31 -4.71
C GLY A 48 18.19 21.10 -3.50
N SER A 49 19.14 20.19 -3.52
CA SER A 49 20.01 19.73 -2.42
C SER A 49 19.27 19.01 -1.28
N LYS A 50 18.06 18.55 -1.50
CA LYS A 50 17.34 17.73 -0.52
C LYS A 50 17.85 16.30 -0.56
N GLN A 51 17.88 15.65 0.60
CA GLN A 51 18.19 14.22 0.66
C GLN A 51 17.00 13.41 0.16
N ILE A 52 17.25 12.41 -0.67
CA ILE A 52 16.23 11.51 -1.20
C ILE A 52 16.54 10.09 -0.76
N LEU A 53 15.55 9.42 -0.18
CA LEU A 53 15.60 8.00 0.11
C LEU A 53 14.53 7.28 -0.71
N LEU A 54 14.96 6.37 -1.58
CA LEU A 54 14.09 5.54 -2.41
C LEU A 54 14.07 4.13 -1.80
N VAL A 55 12.87 3.62 -1.50
CA VAL A 55 12.69 2.31 -0.89
C VAL A 55 11.77 1.48 -1.79
N GLY A 56 12.09 0.22 -2.06
CA GLY A 56 11.26 -0.67 -2.85
C GLY A 56 12.02 -1.81 -3.48
N ASP A 57 11.32 -2.61 -4.26
CA ASP A 57 11.87 -3.75 -4.99
C ASP A 57 11.59 -3.59 -6.49
N VAL A 58 12.64 -3.35 -7.27
CA VAL A 58 12.55 -3.11 -8.72
C VAL A 58 12.04 -4.32 -9.53
N PHE A 59 12.01 -5.49 -8.94
CA PHE A 59 11.51 -6.73 -9.54
C PHE A 59 10.04 -7.01 -9.19
N GLN A 60 9.40 -6.14 -8.39
CA GLN A 60 7.97 -6.21 -8.10
C GLN A 60 7.16 -5.45 -9.15
N LEU A 61 6.00 -4.90 -8.77
CA LEU A 61 5.08 -4.27 -9.72
C LEU A 61 5.72 -3.07 -10.44
N GLU A 62 5.54 -3.05 -11.74
CA GLU A 62 5.97 -1.94 -12.60
C GLU A 62 5.04 -0.72 -12.49
N PRO A 63 5.49 0.48 -12.91
CA PRO A 63 4.64 1.66 -12.97
C PRO A 63 3.43 1.44 -13.88
N VAL A 64 2.25 1.80 -13.39
CA VAL A 64 1.01 1.73 -14.19
C VAL A 64 0.98 2.89 -15.18
N ILE A 65 0.87 2.55 -16.48
CA ILE A 65 0.76 3.53 -17.57
C ILE A 65 -0.50 3.24 -18.37
N LYS A 66 -1.31 4.27 -18.55
CA LYS A 66 -2.46 4.18 -19.44
C LYS A 66 -2.02 4.07 -20.89
N ASN A 67 -2.81 3.41 -21.73
CA ASN A 67 -2.45 3.18 -23.14
C ASN A 67 -2.22 4.48 -23.92
N ASP A 68 -2.99 5.52 -23.63
CA ASP A 68 -2.88 6.84 -24.25
C ASP A 68 -1.63 7.61 -23.78
N GLU A 69 -1.11 7.33 -22.62
CA GLU A 69 0.11 7.96 -22.08
C GLU A 69 1.40 7.24 -22.51
N ARG A 70 1.32 5.96 -22.87
CA ARG A 70 2.48 5.12 -23.19
C ARG A 70 3.35 5.67 -24.31
N GLU A 71 2.73 6.16 -25.40
CA GLU A 71 3.47 6.76 -26.50
C GLU A 71 4.19 8.04 -26.08
N ILE A 72 3.58 8.83 -25.21
CA ILE A 72 4.17 10.08 -24.72
C ILE A 72 5.38 9.76 -23.84
N ILE A 73 5.23 8.86 -22.89
CA ILE A 73 6.33 8.46 -21.99
C ILE A 73 7.52 7.93 -22.79
N ASN A 74 7.29 7.02 -23.73
CA ASN A 74 8.35 6.41 -24.55
C ASN A 74 9.11 7.42 -25.46
N ARG A 75 8.55 8.60 -25.71
CA ARG A 75 9.26 9.68 -26.44
C ARG A 75 10.32 10.38 -25.58
N PHE A 76 10.15 10.37 -24.27
CA PHE A 76 10.97 11.16 -23.36
C PHE A 76 11.87 10.32 -22.47
N TYR A 77 11.51 9.05 -22.23
CA TYR A 77 12.19 8.13 -21.33
C TYR A 77 12.43 6.76 -21.99
N PRO A 78 13.63 6.17 -21.82
CA PRO A 78 13.92 4.82 -22.32
C PRO A 78 13.00 3.74 -21.77
N THR A 79 12.64 3.89 -20.49
CA THR A 79 11.68 3.03 -19.79
C THR A 79 10.79 3.88 -18.87
N PRO A 80 9.62 3.38 -18.47
CA PRO A 80 8.77 4.09 -17.51
C PRO A 80 9.28 4.09 -16.08
N TYR A 81 10.23 3.22 -15.74
CA TYR A 81 10.73 3.05 -14.38
C TYR A 81 11.45 4.30 -13.88
N PHE A 82 11.39 4.52 -12.56
CA PHE A 82 11.97 5.67 -11.89
C PHE A 82 13.44 5.92 -12.25
N PHE A 83 14.25 4.84 -12.41
CA PHE A 83 15.66 4.95 -12.73
C PHE A 83 15.97 5.48 -14.14
N SER A 84 14.94 5.61 -15.00
CA SER A 84 15.04 6.30 -16.29
C SER A 84 14.84 7.82 -16.17
N ALA A 85 14.56 8.34 -14.98
CA ALA A 85 14.43 9.78 -14.76
C ALA A 85 15.75 10.50 -15.07
N ARG A 86 15.63 11.67 -15.69
CA ARG A 86 16.79 12.45 -16.16
C ARG A 86 17.65 12.97 -15.03
N VAL A 87 17.06 13.28 -13.88
CA VAL A 87 17.78 13.75 -12.71
C VAL A 87 18.88 12.78 -12.27
N PHE A 88 18.70 11.47 -12.47
CA PHE A 88 19.72 10.47 -12.12
C PHE A 88 20.93 10.45 -13.08
N GLN A 89 20.88 11.22 -14.16
CA GLN A 89 22.08 11.47 -14.99
C GLN A 89 22.99 12.56 -14.38
N GLU A 90 22.44 13.35 -13.45
CA GLU A 90 23.14 14.46 -12.79
C GLU A 90 23.67 14.10 -11.38
N MET A 91 23.40 12.89 -10.89
CA MET A 91 23.81 12.45 -9.55
C MET A 91 24.11 10.95 -9.51
N GLU A 92 24.88 10.54 -8.52
CA GLU A 92 25.09 9.13 -8.22
C GLU A 92 24.12 8.65 -7.15
N LEU A 93 23.52 7.48 -7.38
CA LEU A 93 22.69 6.79 -6.38
C LEU A 93 23.55 5.80 -5.60
N VAL A 94 23.51 5.92 -4.28
CA VAL A 94 24.08 4.89 -3.40
C VAL A 94 23.03 3.81 -3.21
N SER A 95 23.31 2.60 -3.68
CA SER A 95 22.39 1.46 -3.58
C SER A 95 22.78 0.57 -2.41
N ILE A 96 21.78 0.22 -1.60
CA ILE A 96 21.92 -0.74 -0.49
C ILE A 96 20.88 -1.84 -0.73
N GLU A 97 21.34 -3.07 -0.91
CA GLU A 97 20.47 -4.22 -1.07
C GLU A 97 20.24 -4.91 0.27
N LEU A 98 18.96 -5.08 0.64
CA LEU A 98 18.55 -5.84 1.81
C LEU A 98 18.37 -7.31 1.40
N THR A 99 19.20 -8.21 1.95
CA THR A 99 19.24 -9.62 1.55
C THR A 99 18.53 -10.57 2.49
N LYS A 100 18.17 -10.13 3.71
CA LYS A 100 17.54 -10.99 4.70
C LYS A 100 16.02 -10.91 4.62
N VAL A 101 15.40 -12.08 4.39
CA VAL A 101 13.94 -12.22 4.38
C VAL A 101 13.44 -12.55 5.79
N TYR A 102 12.47 -11.77 6.28
CA TYR A 102 11.86 -11.97 7.62
C TYR A 102 10.40 -12.43 7.55
N ARG A 103 9.71 -12.17 6.42
CA ARG A 103 8.28 -12.48 6.25
C ARG A 103 8.00 -13.97 6.13
N GLN A 104 8.90 -14.70 5.49
CA GLN A 104 8.76 -16.13 5.20
C GLN A 104 9.89 -16.93 5.85
N SER A 105 9.53 -18.06 6.49
CA SER A 105 10.48 -18.99 7.12
C SER A 105 10.80 -20.22 6.25
N ASP A 106 9.92 -20.58 5.30
CA ASP A 106 10.13 -21.69 4.37
C ASP A 106 11.19 -21.31 3.32
N LYS A 107 12.40 -21.85 3.52
CA LYS A 107 13.55 -21.58 2.64
C LYS A 107 13.35 -22.05 1.20
N ILE A 108 12.59 -23.13 1.01
CA ILE A 108 12.34 -23.67 -0.34
C ILE A 108 11.44 -22.69 -1.10
N PHE A 109 10.38 -22.26 -0.44
CA PHE A 109 9.47 -21.28 -1.02
C PHE A 109 10.14 -19.92 -1.27
N VAL A 110 10.96 -19.43 -0.32
CA VAL A 110 11.75 -18.20 -0.49
C VAL A 110 12.66 -18.30 -1.71
N ASN A 111 13.35 -19.42 -1.92
CA ASN A 111 14.21 -19.61 -3.09
C ASN A 111 13.41 -19.60 -4.40
N VAL A 112 12.25 -20.23 -4.44
CA VAL A 112 11.38 -20.19 -5.65
C VAL A 112 10.94 -18.76 -5.95
N LEU A 113 10.52 -18.01 -4.93
CA LEU A 113 10.14 -16.60 -5.10
C LEU A 113 11.33 -15.76 -5.61
N ASP A 114 12.52 -15.99 -5.10
CA ASP A 114 13.73 -15.27 -5.54
C ASP A 114 14.11 -15.63 -6.99
N HIS A 115 13.99 -16.89 -7.37
CA HIS A 115 14.20 -17.30 -8.77
C HIS A 115 13.17 -16.66 -9.71
N ILE A 116 11.91 -16.53 -9.30
CA ILE A 116 10.89 -15.83 -10.09
C ILE A 116 11.23 -14.35 -10.17
N ARG A 117 11.53 -13.72 -9.04
CA ARG A 117 11.89 -12.31 -8.93
C ARG A 117 13.04 -11.94 -9.85
N THR A 118 14.08 -12.77 -9.90
CA THR A 118 15.30 -12.54 -10.70
C THR A 118 15.22 -13.11 -12.12
N ASN A 119 14.07 -13.65 -12.51
CA ASN A 119 13.86 -14.32 -13.83
C ASN A 119 14.82 -15.48 -14.08
N THR A 120 15.16 -16.22 -13.04
CA THR A 120 16.03 -17.42 -13.09
C THR A 120 15.26 -18.71 -12.81
N ALA A 121 13.92 -18.63 -12.67
CA ALA A 121 13.07 -19.78 -12.39
C ALA A 121 13.18 -20.85 -13.48
N GLY A 122 13.44 -22.08 -13.06
CA GLY A 122 13.58 -23.24 -13.93
C GLY A 122 12.39 -24.22 -13.85
N ALA A 123 12.52 -25.34 -14.56
CA ALA A 123 11.49 -26.38 -14.58
C ALA A 123 11.20 -26.96 -13.19
N ALA A 124 12.18 -27.08 -12.32
CA ALA A 124 12.02 -27.58 -10.96
C ALA A 124 11.17 -26.63 -10.10
N ASP A 125 11.38 -25.31 -10.22
CA ASP A 125 10.57 -24.29 -9.52
C ASP A 125 9.11 -24.35 -9.97
N LEU A 126 8.88 -24.46 -11.29
CA LEU A 126 7.54 -24.59 -11.85
C LEU A 126 6.86 -25.90 -11.43
N GLN A 127 7.58 -27.01 -11.39
CA GLN A 127 7.04 -28.27 -10.88
C GLN A 127 6.61 -28.14 -9.42
N LEU A 128 7.44 -27.50 -8.58
CA LEU A 128 7.12 -27.28 -7.18
C LEU A 128 5.87 -26.39 -7.02
N LEU A 129 5.77 -25.29 -7.75
CA LEU A 129 4.58 -24.44 -7.75
C LEU A 129 3.34 -25.20 -8.21
N ASN A 130 3.45 -26.01 -9.26
CA ASN A 130 2.34 -26.79 -9.78
C ASN A 130 1.83 -27.86 -8.80
N THR A 131 2.63 -28.28 -7.80
CA THR A 131 2.10 -29.14 -6.72
C THR A 131 1.06 -28.45 -5.86
N ARG A 132 1.05 -27.11 -5.88
CA ARG A 132 0.06 -26.29 -5.17
C ARG A 132 -1.12 -25.87 -6.05
N TYR A 133 -1.08 -26.18 -7.35
CA TYR A 133 -2.20 -25.93 -8.24
C TYR A 133 -3.35 -26.89 -7.92
N ASN A 134 -4.42 -26.35 -7.40
CA ASN A 134 -5.65 -27.11 -7.13
C ASN A 134 -6.84 -26.38 -7.76
N THR A 135 -7.57 -27.08 -8.63
CA THR A 135 -8.78 -26.54 -9.27
C THR A 135 -10.02 -26.60 -8.38
N HIS A 136 -9.96 -27.40 -7.31
CA HIS A 136 -11.01 -27.54 -6.32
C HIS A 136 -10.38 -27.37 -4.94
N ILE A 137 -10.38 -26.15 -4.45
CA ILE A 137 -10.00 -25.88 -3.05
C ILE A 137 -11.20 -26.30 -2.21
N GLU A 138 -11.08 -27.41 -1.49
CA GLU A 138 -12.03 -27.73 -0.43
C GLU A 138 -11.75 -26.73 0.71
N GLU A 139 -12.60 -25.73 0.81
CA GLU A 139 -12.54 -24.78 1.91
C GLU A 139 -12.99 -25.52 3.17
N ASN A 140 -12.04 -25.89 4.04
CA ASN A 140 -12.37 -26.27 5.40
C ASN A 140 -12.71 -25.00 6.18
N GLU A 141 -13.74 -25.05 7.01
CA GLU A 141 -14.19 -23.90 7.82
C GLU A 141 -13.07 -23.29 8.72
N SER A 142 -11.99 -24.07 8.94
CA SER A 142 -10.82 -23.63 9.73
C SER A 142 -9.74 -22.91 8.94
N ASP A 143 -9.79 -22.95 7.61
CA ASP A 143 -8.71 -22.42 6.77
C ASP A 143 -9.03 -21.00 6.29
N MET A 144 -8.24 -20.03 6.76
CA MET A 144 -8.38 -18.63 6.35
C MET A 144 -7.70 -18.36 5.00
N TYR A 145 -8.37 -18.72 3.90
CA TYR A 145 -7.87 -18.43 2.56
C TYR A 145 -8.23 -17.00 2.14
N ILE A 146 -7.26 -16.32 1.50
CA ILE A 146 -7.50 -15.05 0.82
C ILE A 146 -7.33 -15.23 -0.68
N THR A 147 -8.18 -14.56 -1.45
CA THR A 147 -8.09 -14.53 -2.91
C THR A 147 -7.36 -13.27 -3.35
N LEU A 148 -6.24 -13.43 -4.06
CA LEU A 148 -5.52 -12.33 -4.68
C LEU A 148 -6.01 -12.16 -6.13
N ALA A 149 -6.45 -10.98 -6.49
CA ALA A 149 -6.88 -10.63 -7.84
C ALA A 149 -6.21 -9.34 -8.32
N THR A 150 -6.04 -9.21 -9.62
CA THR A 150 -5.40 -8.04 -10.25
C THR A 150 -6.37 -6.88 -10.46
N ARG A 151 -7.68 -7.10 -10.28
CA ARG A 151 -8.74 -6.13 -10.54
C ARG A 151 -9.63 -5.98 -9.31
N ARG A 152 -9.96 -4.73 -8.96
CA ARG A 152 -10.81 -4.41 -7.82
C ARG A 152 -12.23 -4.96 -7.98
N ASP A 153 -12.84 -4.82 -9.18
CA ASP A 153 -14.17 -5.34 -9.47
C ASP A 153 -14.30 -6.86 -9.25
N THR A 154 -13.23 -7.60 -9.52
CA THR A 154 -13.17 -9.04 -9.24
C THR A 154 -13.14 -9.32 -7.75
N VAL A 155 -12.39 -8.51 -6.98
CA VAL A 155 -12.34 -8.63 -5.51
C VAL A 155 -13.69 -8.31 -4.90
N ASP A 156 -14.30 -7.20 -5.31
CA ASP A 156 -15.62 -6.77 -4.81
C ASP A 156 -16.67 -7.85 -5.06
N PHE A 157 -16.74 -8.39 -6.29
CA PHE A 157 -17.66 -9.48 -6.64
C PHE A 157 -17.45 -10.74 -5.79
N ILE A 158 -16.17 -11.14 -5.54
CA ILE A 158 -15.88 -12.32 -4.72
C ILE A 158 -16.31 -12.08 -3.29
N ASN A 159 -15.99 -10.92 -2.72
CA ASN A 159 -16.33 -10.56 -1.35
C ASN A 159 -17.85 -10.49 -1.13
N GLU A 160 -18.58 -9.81 -2.03
CA GLU A 160 -20.05 -9.74 -1.99
C GLU A 160 -20.68 -11.13 -2.07
N LYS A 161 -20.19 -11.98 -3.00
CA LYS A 161 -20.67 -13.34 -3.14
C LYS A 161 -20.46 -14.15 -1.87
N LYS A 162 -19.23 -14.15 -1.32
CA LYS A 162 -18.89 -14.88 -0.09
C LYS A 162 -19.72 -14.40 1.09
N LEU A 163 -19.90 -13.08 1.25
CA LEU A 163 -20.72 -12.51 2.30
C LEU A 163 -22.20 -12.92 2.16
N SER A 164 -22.72 -12.95 0.94
CA SER A 164 -24.11 -13.37 0.68
C SER A 164 -24.35 -14.84 0.99
N GLU A 165 -23.35 -15.70 0.81
CA GLU A 165 -23.41 -17.14 1.09
C GLU A 165 -23.42 -17.45 2.61
N LEU A 166 -22.98 -16.53 3.46
CA LEU A 166 -22.99 -16.71 4.90
C LEU A 166 -24.43 -16.66 5.47
N PRO A 167 -24.75 -17.56 6.42
CA PRO A 167 -26.03 -17.57 7.08
C PRO A 167 -26.20 -16.34 8.00
N GLY A 168 -27.46 -16.03 8.33
CA GLY A 168 -27.79 -14.97 9.28
C GLY A 168 -28.04 -13.61 8.63
N GLU A 169 -28.43 -12.66 9.47
CA GLU A 169 -28.71 -11.29 9.06
C GLU A 169 -27.41 -10.47 8.98
N SER A 170 -27.35 -9.56 8.01
CA SER A 170 -26.24 -8.62 7.90
C SER A 170 -26.44 -7.39 8.75
N THR A 171 -25.36 -6.85 9.27
CA THR A 171 -25.30 -5.55 9.93
C THR A 171 -24.57 -4.57 9.04
N ILE A 172 -25.14 -3.37 8.85
CA ILE A 172 -24.49 -2.30 8.10
C ILE A 172 -23.87 -1.32 9.09
N LEU A 173 -22.54 -1.25 9.06
CA LEU A 173 -21.78 -0.29 9.86
C LEU A 173 -21.55 0.97 9.02
N THR A 174 -22.05 2.10 9.49
CA THR A 174 -21.96 3.37 8.76
C THR A 174 -20.82 4.23 9.32
N GLY A 175 -19.95 4.69 8.41
CA GLY A 175 -18.90 5.65 8.73
C GLY A 175 -19.43 7.08 8.82
N GLU A 176 -18.72 7.94 9.53
CA GLU A 176 -19.02 9.36 9.63
C GLU A 176 -17.81 10.19 9.15
N ILE A 177 -18.07 11.25 8.37
CA ILE A 177 -17.06 12.19 7.93
C ILE A 177 -17.22 13.50 8.67
N HIS A 178 -16.17 13.92 9.36
CA HIS A 178 -16.08 15.23 9.99
C HIS A 178 -15.08 16.12 9.24
N GLY A 179 -15.53 17.26 8.70
CA GLY A 179 -14.71 18.18 7.92
C GLY A 179 -14.49 17.73 6.47
N GLU A 180 -13.30 18.02 5.91
CA GLU A 180 -12.95 17.68 4.54
C GLU A 180 -12.18 16.36 4.49
N PHE A 181 -12.82 15.30 4.01
CA PHE A 181 -12.19 14.01 3.79
C PHE A 181 -12.47 13.54 2.35
N PRO A 182 -11.45 13.47 1.47
CA PRO A 182 -11.64 13.04 0.09
C PRO A 182 -12.10 11.57 0.02
N GLU A 183 -13.06 11.28 -0.85
CA GLU A 183 -13.57 9.91 -1.05
C GLU A 183 -12.45 8.93 -1.43
N SER A 184 -11.47 9.38 -2.21
CA SER A 184 -10.28 8.58 -2.58
C SER A 184 -9.36 8.22 -1.41
N SER A 185 -9.53 8.87 -0.26
CA SER A 185 -8.75 8.63 0.97
C SER A 185 -9.50 7.81 2.01
N LEU A 186 -10.73 7.38 1.72
CA LEU A 186 -11.49 6.52 2.59
C LEU A 186 -10.77 5.18 2.80
N PRO A 187 -10.61 4.72 4.04
CA PRO A 187 -9.92 3.47 4.34
C PRO A 187 -10.72 2.23 3.91
N THR A 188 -12.06 2.35 3.94
CA THR A 188 -13.02 1.31 3.54
C THR A 188 -14.30 1.98 3.01
N GLN A 189 -15.31 1.18 2.69
CA GLN A 189 -16.62 1.68 2.28
C GLN A 189 -17.29 2.44 3.42
N MET A 190 -18.07 3.49 3.10
CA MET A 190 -18.82 4.27 4.08
C MET A 190 -19.94 3.46 4.74
N GLU A 191 -20.52 2.53 4.01
CA GLU A 191 -21.47 1.54 4.48
C GLU A 191 -20.80 0.17 4.35
N LEU A 192 -20.32 -0.36 5.46
CA LEU A 192 -19.65 -1.65 5.51
C LEU A 192 -20.64 -2.71 5.99
N GLU A 193 -21.03 -3.59 5.07
CA GLU A 193 -21.86 -4.74 5.39
C GLU A 193 -21.02 -5.87 5.99
N VAL A 194 -21.43 -6.38 7.13
CA VAL A 194 -20.75 -7.45 7.86
C VAL A 194 -21.72 -8.50 8.36
N LYS A 195 -21.26 -9.73 8.55
CA LYS A 195 -21.99 -10.84 9.17
C LYS A 195 -21.10 -11.62 10.12
N PRO A 196 -21.64 -12.24 11.17
CA PRO A 196 -20.91 -13.31 11.87
C PRO A 196 -20.48 -14.40 10.89
N GLY A 197 -19.25 -14.89 11.04
CA GLY A 197 -18.62 -15.82 10.09
C GLY A 197 -17.89 -15.15 8.92
N ALA A 198 -18.01 -13.84 8.74
CA ALA A 198 -17.26 -13.14 7.68
C ALA A 198 -15.77 -13.05 8.01
N GLN A 199 -14.95 -13.42 7.05
CA GLN A 199 -13.51 -13.21 7.11
C GLN A 199 -13.18 -11.75 6.85
N ILE A 200 -12.30 -11.19 7.66
CA ILE A 200 -11.84 -9.80 7.56
C ILE A 200 -10.32 -9.70 7.53
N ILE A 201 -9.84 -8.57 7.08
CA ILE A 201 -8.46 -8.16 7.22
C ILE A 201 -8.38 -6.83 7.97
N PHE A 202 -7.50 -6.74 8.96
CA PHE A 202 -7.26 -5.47 9.66
C PHE A 202 -6.46 -4.53 8.77
N ILE A 203 -6.95 -3.32 8.56
CA ILE A 203 -6.35 -2.30 7.70
C ILE A 203 -5.57 -1.23 8.47
N LYS A 204 -5.37 -1.42 9.77
CA LYS A 204 -4.64 -0.53 10.66
C LYS A 204 -4.02 -1.32 11.80
N ASN A 205 -2.83 -0.89 12.26
CA ASN A 205 -2.24 -1.44 13.48
C ASN A 205 -3.07 -1.04 14.69
N ASP A 206 -3.27 -1.97 15.61
CA ASP A 206 -3.90 -1.67 16.90
C ASP A 206 -2.98 -0.85 17.79
N TYR A 207 -3.54 0.07 18.56
CA TYR A 207 -2.79 0.90 19.49
C TYR A 207 -2.13 0.08 20.63
N ASP A 208 -2.83 -0.95 21.11
CA ASP A 208 -2.35 -1.85 22.17
C ASP A 208 -1.57 -3.05 21.61
N HIS A 209 -1.21 -3.02 20.32
CA HIS A 209 -0.45 -4.07 19.65
C HIS A 209 -1.11 -5.45 19.63
N ARG A 210 -2.44 -5.52 19.72
CA ARG A 210 -3.22 -6.77 19.66
C ARG A 210 -3.19 -7.40 18.27
N TRP A 211 -3.16 -6.57 17.22
CA TRP A 211 -3.01 -6.97 15.82
C TRP A 211 -2.21 -5.93 15.03
N VAL A 212 -1.77 -6.31 13.86
CA VAL A 212 -1.10 -5.42 12.88
C VAL A 212 -1.93 -5.32 11.61
N ASN A 213 -1.64 -4.28 10.81
CA ASN A 213 -2.21 -4.17 9.47
C ASN A 213 -1.88 -5.43 8.64
N GLY A 214 -2.91 -6.03 8.02
CA GLY A 214 -2.78 -7.29 7.29
C GLY A 214 -3.10 -8.54 8.11
N THR A 215 -3.32 -8.45 9.43
CA THR A 215 -3.81 -9.58 10.23
C THR A 215 -5.21 -9.99 9.73
N ILE A 216 -5.42 -11.31 9.59
CA ILE A 216 -6.68 -11.89 9.15
C ILE A 216 -7.44 -12.41 10.36
N GLY A 217 -8.75 -12.31 10.32
CA GLY A 217 -9.62 -12.86 11.36
C GLY A 217 -11.01 -13.16 10.83
N THR A 218 -11.83 -13.79 11.65
CA THR A 218 -13.23 -14.09 11.39
C THR A 218 -14.11 -13.42 12.42
N ILE A 219 -15.19 -12.77 12.01
CA ILE A 219 -16.17 -12.16 12.91
C ILE A 219 -16.90 -13.28 13.65
N SER A 220 -16.73 -13.37 14.98
CA SER A 220 -17.46 -14.32 15.81
C SER A 220 -18.83 -13.77 16.28
N GLY A 221 -18.94 -12.45 16.38
CA GLY A 221 -20.17 -11.81 16.82
C GLY A 221 -20.16 -10.30 16.65
N ILE A 222 -21.34 -9.69 16.79
CA ILE A 222 -21.56 -8.24 16.73
C ILE A 222 -22.53 -7.90 17.87
N ASP A 223 -22.20 -6.92 18.71
CA ASP A 223 -23.08 -6.50 19.81
C ASP A 223 -24.02 -5.33 19.40
N GLU A 224 -24.88 -4.92 20.32
CA GLU A 224 -25.84 -3.83 20.12
C GLU A 224 -25.17 -2.44 19.98
N GLU A 225 -23.89 -2.32 20.34
CA GLU A 225 -23.10 -1.09 20.24
C GLU A 225 -22.20 -1.06 18.98
N ASP A 226 -22.45 -1.98 18.04
CA ASP A 226 -21.64 -2.17 16.82
C ASP A 226 -20.18 -2.58 17.10
N THR A 227 -19.88 -3.18 18.24
CA THR A 227 -18.56 -3.76 18.50
C THR A 227 -18.47 -5.12 17.80
N LEU A 228 -17.43 -5.32 17.00
CA LEU A 228 -17.16 -6.60 16.36
C LEU A 228 -16.28 -7.45 17.27
N TYR A 229 -16.64 -8.71 17.46
CA TYR A 229 -15.76 -9.71 18.06
C TYR A 229 -15.10 -10.49 16.93
N VAL A 230 -13.78 -10.53 16.92
CA VAL A 230 -12.99 -11.12 15.83
C VAL A 230 -12.00 -12.15 16.39
N ILE A 231 -12.04 -13.36 15.86
CA ILE A 231 -11.08 -14.43 16.16
C ILE A 231 -10.02 -14.40 15.06
N THR A 232 -8.74 -14.23 15.45
CA THR A 232 -7.59 -14.23 14.54
C THR A 232 -7.06 -15.64 14.29
N GLU A 233 -6.13 -15.83 13.33
CA GLU A 233 -5.57 -17.14 12.96
C GLU A 233 -4.92 -17.88 14.14
N ASP A 234 -4.39 -17.18 15.12
CA ASP A 234 -3.80 -17.75 16.34
C ASP A 234 -4.85 -18.13 17.40
N GLY A 235 -6.14 -17.98 17.09
CA GLY A 235 -7.27 -18.34 17.94
C GLY A 235 -7.56 -17.33 19.05
N GLN A 236 -6.96 -16.15 19.03
CA GLN A 236 -7.27 -15.09 19.99
C GLN A 236 -8.51 -14.32 19.54
N GLU A 237 -9.40 -14.02 20.50
CA GLU A 237 -10.58 -13.20 20.24
C GLU A 237 -10.35 -11.76 20.73
N PHE A 238 -10.71 -10.79 19.90
CA PHE A 238 -10.57 -9.37 20.20
C PHE A 238 -11.88 -8.63 19.97
N ASP A 239 -12.16 -7.65 20.84
CA ASP A 239 -13.18 -6.65 20.63
C ASP A 239 -12.64 -5.54 19.72
N VAL A 240 -13.31 -5.32 18.57
CA VAL A 240 -12.93 -4.32 17.59
C VAL A 240 -13.99 -3.22 17.58
N LYS A 241 -13.59 -2.04 18.03
CA LYS A 241 -14.45 -0.85 18.13
C LYS A 241 -14.25 0.08 16.94
N LYS A 242 -15.18 1.03 16.80
CA LYS A 242 -15.07 2.12 15.83
C LYS A 242 -13.73 2.87 16.03
N ASP A 243 -13.01 3.10 14.94
CA ASP A 243 -11.76 3.85 14.94
C ASP A 243 -11.85 5.01 13.95
N SER A 244 -10.92 5.94 14.04
CA SER A 244 -10.90 7.13 13.21
C SER A 244 -9.63 7.22 12.38
N TRP A 245 -9.79 7.67 11.13
CA TRP A 245 -8.68 8.06 10.27
C TRP A 245 -8.67 9.57 10.12
N ARG A 246 -7.48 10.15 10.18
CA ARG A 246 -7.29 11.60 10.02
C ARG A 246 -6.68 11.88 8.66
N ASN A 247 -7.28 12.81 7.93
CA ASN A 247 -6.66 13.40 6.75
C ASN A 247 -5.74 14.54 7.22
N ILE A 248 -4.50 14.18 7.59
CA ILE A 248 -3.53 15.12 8.15
C ILE A 248 -3.04 16.05 7.05
N ARG A 249 -3.16 17.35 7.25
CA ARG A 249 -2.53 18.37 6.44
C ARG A 249 -1.41 19.02 7.26
N TYR A 250 -0.29 19.21 6.60
CA TYR A 250 0.84 19.86 7.25
C TYR A 250 0.90 21.33 6.87
N LYS A 251 1.16 22.18 7.86
CA LYS A 251 1.31 23.63 7.71
C LYS A 251 2.58 24.10 8.42
N TYR A 252 3.30 25.01 7.78
CA TYR A 252 4.46 25.62 8.41
C TYR A 252 4.03 26.77 9.30
N ASN A 253 4.30 26.66 10.61
CA ASN A 253 4.09 27.72 11.58
C ASN A 253 5.28 28.69 11.55
N GLU A 254 5.05 29.94 11.13
CA GLU A 254 6.09 30.96 11.01
C GLU A 254 6.64 31.44 12.36
N LEU A 255 5.80 31.44 13.40
CA LEU A 255 6.17 31.93 14.72
C LEU A 255 7.07 30.94 15.45
N GLU A 256 6.71 29.67 15.37
CA GLU A 256 7.45 28.60 16.04
C GLU A 256 8.52 27.94 15.13
N LYS A 257 8.57 28.32 13.85
CA LYS A 257 9.50 27.78 12.83
C LYS A 257 9.48 26.26 12.75
N LYS A 258 8.29 25.65 12.90
CA LYS A 258 8.11 24.21 12.82
C LYS A 258 6.92 23.83 11.91
N ILE A 259 6.90 22.57 11.46
CA ILE A 259 5.78 21.99 10.75
C ILE A 259 4.76 21.50 11.79
N GLU A 260 3.51 21.88 11.62
CA GLU A 260 2.39 21.49 12.46
C GLU A 260 1.36 20.71 11.64
N GLU A 261 0.65 19.83 12.30
CA GLU A 261 -0.52 19.14 11.77
C GLU A 261 -1.75 20.05 11.87
N GLU A 262 -2.53 20.11 10.79
CA GLU A 262 -3.79 20.84 10.71
C GLU A 262 -4.94 19.85 10.51
#